data_8e0f86af567438f16dd2ad893966054b
#
_entry.id   8e0f86af567438f16dd2ad893966054b
#
_cell.length_a   1.000
_cell.length_b   1.000
_cell.length_c   1.000
_cell.angle_alpha   90.00
_cell.angle_beta   90.00
_cell.angle_gamma   90.00
#
_symmetry.space_group_name_H-M   'P 1'
#
loop_
_entity.id
_entity.type
_entity.pdbx_description
1 polymer ?
#
loop_
_entity_poly.entity_id
_entity_poly.type
_entity_poly.pdbx_seq_one_letter_code
_entity_poly.pdbx_strand_id
1 'polypeptide(L)'
;MVNIKHLFLEFIGCHGGKVNRFLHVLGLALILTSIFQKNIYLLIIGAIFQEMGHFYQYYKTKNKSESPLQCLKPQLLFAYPLLIIIIIYIL
;
A
#
# COMPACT_ATOMS: atom_id res chain seq x y z
N MET A 1 -13.69 -19.30 -5.74
CA MET A 1 -12.88 -19.14 -4.55
C MET A 1 -11.60 -18.39 -4.88
N VAL A 2 -11.23 -17.44 -4.05
CA VAL A 2 -10.04 -16.60 -4.31
C VAL A 2 -8.78 -17.41 -3.99
N ASN A 3 -7.83 -17.42 -4.94
CA ASN A 3 -6.55 -18.08 -4.74
C ASN A 3 -5.58 -17.13 -4.06
N ILE A 4 -5.32 -17.37 -2.77
CA ILE A 4 -4.47 -16.49 -1.96
C ILE A 4 -3.04 -16.43 -2.50
N LYS A 5 -2.52 -17.57 -2.98
CA LYS A 5 -1.17 -17.61 -3.55
C LYS A 5 -1.08 -16.70 -4.79
N HIS A 6 -2.08 -16.74 -5.64
CA HIS A 6 -2.13 -15.91 -6.83
C HIS A 6 -2.18 -14.42 -6.47
N LEU A 7 -3.03 -14.07 -5.49
CA LEU A 7 -3.14 -12.70 -5.01
C LEU A 7 -1.85 -12.21 -4.38
N PHE A 8 -1.14 -13.08 -3.66
CA PHE A 8 0.14 -12.74 -3.07
C PHE A 8 1.18 -12.43 -4.14
N LEU A 9 1.21 -13.24 -5.21
CA LEU A 9 2.10 -12.99 -6.33
C LEU A 9 1.77 -11.67 -7.04
N GLU A 10 0.48 -11.36 -7.21
CA GLU A 10 0.06 -10.07 -7.76
C GLU A 10 0.50 -8.92 -6.84
N PHE A 11 0.37 -9.09 -5.53
CA PHE A 11 0.80 -8.09 -4.57
C PHE A 11 2.29 -7.80 -4.71
N ILE A 12 3.13 -8.85 -4.82
CA ILE A 12 4.56 -8.68 -5.01
C ILE A 12 4.84 -7.98 -6.34
N GLY A 13 4.14 -8.37 -7.41
CA GLY A 13 4.30 -7.77 -8.73
C GLY A 13 3.96 -6.29 -8.75
N CYS A 14 3.03 -5.84 -7.90
CA CYS A 14 2.66 -4.43 -7.81
C CYS A 14 3.71 -3.59 -7.10
N HIS A 15 4.68 -4.20 -6.45
CA HIS A 15 5.70 -3.50 -5.67
C HIS A 15 7.04 -3.46 -6.41
N GLY A 16 7.01 -3.37 -7.75
CA GLY A 16 8.20 -3.19 -8.55
C GLY A 16 8.69 -1.76 -8.55
N GLY A 17 9.98 -1.58 -8.91
CA GLY A 17 10.56 -0.25 -9.04
C GLY A 17 11.15 0.30 -7.75
N LYS A 18 12.27 1.04 -7.89
CA LYS A 18 12.98 1.57 -6.72
C LYS A 18 12.20 2.69 -6.03
N VAL A 19 11.61 3.60 -6.80
CA VAL A 19 10.84 4.72 -6.22
C VAL A 19 9.59 4.22 -5.54
N ASN A 20 8.88 3.26 -6.16
CA ASN A 20 7.70 2.66 -5.56
C ASN A 20 8.05 2.01 -4.22
N ARG A 21 9.12 1.21 -4.18
CA ARG A 21 9.56 0.56 -2.94
C ARG A 21 9.99 1.58 -1.88
N PHE A 22 10.69 2.63 -2.31
CA PHE A 22 11.10 3.69 -1.39
C PHE A 22 9.89 4.36 -0.75
N LEU A 23 8.89 4.71 -1.54
CA LEU A 23 7.68 5.35 -1.04
C LEU A 23 6.89 4.41 -0.12
N HIS A 24 6.90 3.10 -0.41
CA HIS A 24 6.25 2.13 0.46
C HIS A 24 6.96 2.01 1.81
N VAL A 25 8.29 1.99 1.82
CA VAL A 25 9.06 1.93 3.07
C VAL A 25 8.83 3.20 3.88
N LEU A 26 8.87 4.35 3.23
CA LEU A 26 8.62 5.63 3.91
C LEU A 26 7.19 5.69 4.46
N GLY A 27 6.21 5.28 3.66
CA GLY A 27 4.83 5.22 4.11
C GLY A 27 4.64 4.26 5.28
N LEU A 28 5.30 3.10 5.24
CA LEU A 28 5.24 2.14 6.33
C LEU A 28 5.82 2.72 7.61
N ALA A 29 6.95 3.44 7.51
CA ALA A 29 7.55 4.09 8.67
C ALA A 29 6.59 5.11 9.29
N LEU A 30 5.89 5.89 8.46
CA LEU A 30 4.90 6.84 8.94
C LEU A 30 3.72 6.14 9.61
N ILE A 31 3.26 5.03 9.02
CA ILE A 31 2.18 4.24 9.60
C ILE A 31 2.57 3.68 10.97
N LEU A 32 3.78 3.13 11.09
CA LEU A 32 4.27 2.62 12.36
C LEU A 32 4.37 3.73 13.41
N THR A 33 4.87 4.90 13.00
CA THR A 33 4.93 6.05 13.89
C THR A 33 3.54 6.49 14.34
N SER A 34 2.55 6.43 13.43
CA SER A 34 1.18 6.78 13.76
C SER A 34 0.61 5.87 14.84
N ILE A 35 0.97 4.58 14.82
CA ILE A 35 0.52 3.63 15.82
C ILE A 35 1.11 3.98 17.19
N PHE A 36 2.42 4.27 17.25
CA PHE A 36 3.09 4.60 18.50
C PHE A 36 2.55 5.91 19.10
N GLN A 37 2.29 6.90 18.27
CA GLN A 37 1.82 8.21 18.73
C GLN A 37 0.31 8.35 18.72
N LYS A 38 -0.41 7.33 18.25
CA LYS A 38 -1.87 7.39 18.08
C LYS A 38 -2.30 8.63 17.31
N ASN A 39 -1.61 8.92 16.22
CA ASN A 39 -1.82 10.10 15.41
C ASN A 39 -2.41 9.70 14.06
N ILE A 40 -3.70 9.98 13.85
CA ILE A 40 -4.40 9.61 12.63
C ILE A 40 -3.85 10.34 11.40
N TYR A 41 -3.33 11.54 11.55
CA TYR A 41 -2.78 12.30 10.43
C TYR A 41 -1.55 11.62 9.84
N LEU A 42 -0.69 11.06 10.69
CA LEU A 42 0.49 10.32 10.21
C LEU A 42 0.06 9.05 9.45
N LEU A 43 -1.01 8.40 9.90
CA LEU A 43 -1.54 7.24 9.21
C LEU A 43 -2.03 7.60 7.81
N ILE A 44 -2.76 8.69 7.69
CA ILE A 44 -3.28 9.15 6.40
C ILE A 44 -2.13 9.49 5.45
N ILE A 45 -1.12 10.22 5.94
CA ILE A 45 0.03 10.60 5.11
C ILE A 45 0.79 9.36 4.66
N GLY A 46 0.99 8.39 5.56
CA GLY A 46 1.68 7.14 5.20
C GLY A 46 0.94 6.36 4.13
N ALA A 47 -0.39 6.27 4.24
CA ALA A 47 -1.21 5.60 3.24
C ALA A 47 -1.14 6.32 1.88
N ILE A 48 -1.14 7.65 1.89
CA ILE A 48 -1.01 8.44 0.65
C ILE A 48 0.33 8.15 -0.02
N PHE A 49 1.42 8.09 0.73
CA PHE A 49 2.73 7.79 0.15
C PHE A 49 2.75 6.41 -0.51
N GLN A 50 2.10 5.42 0.08
CA GLN A 50 2.03 4.09 -0.53
C GLN A 50 1.28 4.12 -1.87
N GLU A 51 0.15 4.81 -1.91
CA GLU A 51 -0.61 4.94 -3.16
C GLU A 51 0.16 5.74 -4.21
N MET A 52 0.89 6.78 -3.80
CA MET A 52 1.72 7.55 -4.73
C MET A 52 2.79 6.69 -5.38
N GLY A 53 3.34 5.72 -4.64
CA GLY A 53 4.29 4.77 -5.20
C GLY A 53 3.71 3.99 -6.37
N HIS A 54 2.47 3.50 -6.23
CA HIS A 54 1.80 2.78 -7.31
C HIS A 54 1.52 3.68 -8.51
N PHE A 55 1.05 4.91 -8.29
CA PHE A 55 0.80 5.84 -9.38
C PHE A 55 2.07 6.21 -10.11
N TYR A 56 3.16 6.45 -9.37
CA TYR A 56 4.44 6.78 -9.99
C TYR A 56 4.96 5.63 -10.85
N GLN A 57 4.88 4.42 -10.34
CA GLN A 57 5.36 3.24 -11.06
C GLN A 57 4.56 3.04 -12.35
N TYR A 58 3.24 3.16 -12.27
CA TYR A 58 2.39 3.06 -13.45
C TYR A 58 2.72 4.13 -14.47
N TYR A 59 2.90 5.37 -14.02
CA TYR A 59 3.23 6.48 -14.90
C TYR A 59 4.53 6.23 -15.65
N LYS A 60 5.54 5.71 -14.96
CA LYS A 60 6.86 5.47 -15.53
C LYS A 60 6.88 4.33 -16.52
N THR A 61 6.26 3.21 -16.17
CA THR A 61 6.30 2.00 -17.00
C THR A 61 5.12 1.90 -17.97
N LYS A 62 3.99 2.53 -17.63
CA LYS A 62 2.73 2.43 -18.34
C LYS A 62 2.29 0.98 -18.53
N ASN A 63 2.69 0.12 -17.61
CA ASN A 63 2.34 -1.29 -17.63
C ASN A 63 1.04 -1.49 -16.88
N LYS A 64 0.00 -2.01 -17.56
CA LYS A 64 -1.33 -2.19 -16.97
C LYS A 64 -1.29 -3.08 -15.73
N SER A 65 -0.38 -4.07 -15.68
CA SER A 65 -0.28 -4.96 -14.53
C SER A 65 0.20 -4.25 -13.27
N GLU A 66 0.80 -3.08 -13.41
CA GLU A 66 1.29 -2.27 -12.29
C GLU A 66 0.41 -1.07 -12.02
N SER A 67 -0.75 -0.94 -12.71
CA SER A 67 -1.65 0.18 -12.49
C SER A 67 -2.30 0.09 -11.12
N PRO A 68 -2.69 1.24 -10.51
CA PRO A 68 -3.37 1.21 -9.23
C PRO A 68 -4.67 0.40 -9.26
N LEU A 69 -5.38 0.38 -10.39
CA LEU A 69 -6.60 -0.40 -10.51
C LEU A 69 -6.32 -1.90 -10.49
N GLN A 70 -5.26 -2.34 -11.14
CA GLN A 70 -4.88 -3.75 -11.13
C GLN A 70 -4.37 -4.19 -9.77
N CYS A 71 -3.74 -3.28 -9.02
CA CYS A 71 -3.21 -3.57 -7.71
C CYS A 71 -4.26 -3.43 -6.60
N LEU A 72 -5.44 -2.92 -6.91
CA LEU A 72 -6.50 -2.70 -5.93
C LEU A 72 -6.95 -3.99 -5.26
N LYS A 73 -7.08 -5.06 -6.03
CA LYS A 73 -7.56 -6.35 -5.53
C LYS A 73 -6.68 -6.93 -4.42
N PRO A 74 -5.34 -7.04 -4.60
CA PRO A 74 -4.47 -7.44 -3.50
C PRO A 74 -4.51 -6.46 -2.32
N GLN A 75 -4.63 -5.16 -2.58
CA GLN A 75 -4.71 -4.17 -1.51
C GLN A 75 -5.96 -4.37 -0.66
N LEU A 76 -7.10 -4.67 -1.28
CA LEU A 76 -8.34 -4.90 -0.55
C LEU A 76 -8.24 -6.10 0.38
N LEU A 77 -7.43 -7.10 0.03
CA LEU A 77 -7.31 -8.30 0.84
C LEU A 77 -6.22 -8.19 1.92
N PHE A 78 -5.14 -7.48 1.64
CA PHE A 78 -3.97 -7.47 2.55
C PHE A 78 -3.79 -6.13 3.25
N ALA A 79 -3.91 -5.02 2.54
CA ALA A 79 -3.57 -3.71 3.08
C ALA A 79 -4.75 -3.03 3.78
N TYR A 80 -5.91 -2.99 3.15
CA TYR A 80 -7.04 -2.25 3.70
C TYR A 80 -7.63 -2.86 4.97
N PRO A 81 -7.76 -4.19 5.10
CA PRO A 81 -8.20 -4.75 6.39
C PRO A 81 -7.26 -4.40 7.52
N LEU A 82 -5.94 -4.44 7.28
CA LEU A 82 -4.96 -4.05 8.27
C LEU A 82 -5.08 -2.56 8.61
N LEU A 83 -5.30 -1.72 7.61
CA LEU A 83 -5.47 -0.29 7.79
C LEU A 83 -6.71 0.02 8.66
N ILE A 84 -7.81 -0.70 8.43
CA ILE A 84 -9.02 -0.54 9.23
C ILE A 84 -8.75 -0.89 10.69
N ILE A 85 -8.02 -1.99 10.95
CA ILE A 85 -7.66 -2.38 12.30
C ILE A 85 -6.83 -1.29 12.98
N ILE A 86 -5.88 -0.71 12.26
CA ILE A 86 -5.05 0.37 12.79
C ILE A 86 -5.88 1.61 13.11
N ILE A 87 -6.83 1.97 12.25
CA ILE A 87 -7.71 3.10 12.49
C ILE A 87 -8.52 2.90 13.77
N ILE A 88 -9.09 1.71 13.95
CA ILE A 88 -9.86 1.40 15.15
C ILE A 88 -8.97 1.51 16.38
N TYR A 89 -7.73 1.03 16.29
CA TYR A 89 -6.80 1.11 17.42
C TYR A 89 -6.48 2.55 17.80
N ILE A 90 -6.28 3.42 16.80
CA ILE A 90 -5.92 4.82 17.02
C ILE A 90 -7.09 5.60 17.60
N LEU A 91 -8.29 5.34 17.10
CA LEU A 91 -9.51 6.01 17.56
C LEU A 91 -10.00 5.40 18.87
#